data_a9b0bf03c09866e9e13e26510cf092f4
#
_entry.id   a9b0bf03c09866e9e13e26510cf092f4
#
_cell.length_a   1.000
_cell.length_b   1.000
_cell.length_c   1.000
_cell.angle_alpha   90.00
_cell.angle_beta   90.00
_cell.angle_gamma   90.00
#
_symmetry.space_group_name_H-M   'P 1'
#
loop_
_entity.id
_entity.type
_entity.pdbx_description
1 polymer ?
#
loop_
_entity_poly.entity_id
_entity_poly.type
_entity_poly.pdbx_seq_one_letter_code
_entity_poly.pdbx_strand_id
1 'polypeptide(L)'
;MAKIAPAAKPKAGRASALDPLIEKLNSFSADNYWDLGKFLVEKVIPTALKEGVFGEQILKRMADVPGFKFPYHMLKQCQQFYSYYPDVEKRTLPEIFYFELATKVSESRDRDRYEKMAIANKWTISDLQKKVRDDELSRREDERTKFGFDLKERNVWTVDAPDPRFGKSGYKGRLAGQIVANALFYYSAPASAVLDPMAGSGTTGDVIAAVPHFASHKCKMYDIEPVDDRVGRANILQTGIPEQSATFDYVFLDPPADFYPRGDDSDFSPAAAKAETMMKFKMIARETVRTLKPGGRISIIVEASSGAFGIIDFPFEMTLTFRDLGLNQIGKVYLPRRGEAAKIRAHTDGLKPMASDCRELLTFEKPAA
;
A
#
# COMPACT_ATOMS: atom_id res chain seq x y z
N MET A 1 29.81 -15.04 -0.96
CA MET A 1 28.77 -15.46 -1.92
C MET A 1 28.30 -16.88 -1.55
N ALA A 2 27.25 -17.00 -0.78
CA ALA A 2 26.64 -18.29 -0.44
C ALA A 2 25.66 -18.67 -1.56
N LYS A 3 25.92 -19.76 -2.25
CA LYS A 3 25.02 -20.32 -3.25
C LYS A 3 23.72 -20.79 -2.58
N ILE A 4 22.61 -20.12 -2.88
CA ILE A 4 21.28 -20.62 -2.55
C ILE A 4 21.07 -21.87 -3.38
N ALA A 5 20.95 -23.02 -2.71
CA ALA A 5 20.65 -24.29 -3.36
C ALA A 5 19.26 -24.22 -3.98
N PRO A 6 19.07 -24.73 -5.22
CA PRO A 6 17.75 -24.79 -5.83
C PRO A 6 16.85 -25.74 -5.02
N ALA A 7 15.59 -25.30 -4.80
CA ALA A 7 14.56 -26.11 -4.15
C ALA A 7 14.48 -27.49 -4.84
N ALA A 8 14.58 -28.54 -4.04
CA ALA A 8 14.52 -29.90 -4.51
C ALA A 8 13.24 -30.16 -5.30
N LYS A 9 13.38 -30.62 -6.55
CA LYS A 9 12.27 -31.12 -7.35
C LYS A 9 11.57 -32.25 -6.59
N PRO A 10 10.24 -32.32 -6.54
CA PRO A 10 9.55 -33.43 -5.90
C PRO A 10 9.96 -34.73 -6.59
N LYS A 11 10.37 -35.72 -5.79
CA LYS A 11 10.68 -37.06 -6.27
C LYS A 11 9.42 -37.65 -6.88
N ALA A 12 9.45 -37.95 -8.17
CA ALA A 12 8.42 -38.73 -8.85
C ALA A 12 8.33 -40.12 -8.19
N GLY A 13 7.12 -40.52 -7.71
CA GLY A 13 6.86 -41.92 -7.42
C GLY A 13 6.26 -42.26 -6.05
N ARG A 14 5.79 -41.30 -5.22
CA ARG A 14 4.93 -41.64 -4.07
C ARG A 14 3.59 -40.94 -4.23
N ALA A 15 2.47 -41.72 -4.33
CA ALA A 15 1.15 -41.15 -4.29
C ALA A 15 1.01 -40.30 -3.02
N SER A 16 0.60 -39.04 -3.17
CA SER A 16 0.38 -38.13 -2.05
C SER A 16 -0.83 -38.64 -1.26
N ALA A 17 -0.80 -38.57 0.08
CA ALA A 17 -1.99 -38.83 0.87
C ALA A 17 -3.14 -37.84 0.59
N LEU A 18 -2.83 -36.76 -0.13
CA LEU A 18 -3.82 -35.79 -0.59
C LEU A 18 -4.60 -36.25 -1.84
N ASP A 19 -4.05 -37.14 -2.69
CA ASP A 19 -4.67 -37.52 -3.95
C ASP A 19 -6.10 -38.08 -3.77
N PRO A 20 -6.36 -39.05 -2.86
CA PRO A 20 -7.71 -39.55 -2.63
C PRO A 20 -8.66 -38.50 -2.01
N LEU A 21 -8.10 -37.53 -1.28
CA LEU A 21 -8.89 -36.43 -0.70
C LEU A 21 -9.29 -35.41 -1.76
N ILE A 22 -8.44 -35.18 -2.77
CA ILE A 22 -8.74 -34.34 -3.93
C ILE A 22 -9.85 -34.97 -4.79
N GLU A 23 -9.78 -36.27 -5.04
CA GLU A 23 -10.85 -37.01 -5.72
C GLU A 23 -12.18 -36.91 -4.95
N LYS A 24 -12.14 -37.09 -3.64
CA LYS A 24 -13.33 -36.96 -2.80
C LYS A 24 -13.89 -35.54 -2.83
N LEU A 25 -13.05 -34.51 -2.80
CA LEU A 25 -13.51 -33.13 -2.96
C LEU A 25 -14.20 -32.91 -4.31
N ASN A 26 -13.66 -33.42 -5.40
CA ASN A 26 -14.28 -33.30 -6.72
C ASN A 26 -15.67 -33.97 -6.79
N SER A 27 -16.01 -34.88 -5.89
CA SER A 27 -17.34 -35.50 -5.82
C SER A 27 -18.40 -34.63 -5.15
N PHE A 28 -18.04 -33.55 -4.47
CA PHE A 28 -19.02 -32.64 -3.85
C PHE A 28 -19.79 -31.84 -4.92
N SER A 29 -21.07 -31.52 -4.62
CA SER A 29 -21.82 -30.54 -5.40
C SER A 29 -21.23 -29.14 -5.21
N ALA A 30 -21.33 -28.29 -6.23
CA ALA A 30 -20.77 -26.94 -6.19
C ALA A 30 -21.48 -26.00 -5.20
N ASP A 31 -22.66 -26.34 -4.79
CA ASP A 31 -23.55 -25.62 -3.86
C ASP A 31 -23.51 -26.16 -2.42
N ASN A 32 -22.76 -27.23 -2.16
CA ASN A 32 -22.62 -27.81 -0.82
C ASN A 32 -21.41 -27.20 -0.09
N TYR A 33 -21.50 -25.89 0.21
CA TYR A 33 -20.40 -25.09 0.77
C TYR A 33 -19.94 -25.56 2.15
N TRP A 34 -20.89 -25.98 3.00
CA TRP A 34 -20.57 -26.33 4.37
C TRP A 34 -19.86 -27.69 4.47
N ASP A 35 -20.37 -28.74 3.81
CA ASP A 35 -19.73 -30.05 3.81
C ASP A 35 -18.34 -30.00 3.14
N LEU A 36 -18.21 -29.22 2.09
CA LEU A 36 -16.91 -28.95 1.46
C LEU A 36 -15.95 -28.29 2.46
N GLY A 37 -16.41 -27.27 3.17
CA GLY A 37 -15.64 -26.60 4.22
C GLY A 37 -15.26 -27.53 5.36
N LYS A 38 -16.22 -28.35 5.84
CA LYS A 38 -15.99 -29.38 6.86
C LYS A 38 -14.92 -30.36 6.44
N PHE A 39 -15.04 -30.91 5.25
CA PHE A 39 -14.07 -31.87 4.73
C PHE A 39 -12.67 -31.26 4.57
N LEU A 40 -12.58 -30.00 4.13
CA LEU A 40 -11.33 -29.26 4.07
C LEU A 40 -10.67 -29.14 5.44
N VAL A 41 -11.41 -28.67 6.46
CA VAL A 41 -10.87 -28.39 7.79
C VAL A 41 -10.56 -29.67 8.55
N GLU A 42 -11.44 -30.69 8.49
CA GLU A 42 -11.28 -31.89 9.29
C GLU A 42 -10.39 -32.96 8.67
N LYS A 43 -10.24 -32.99 7.35
CA LYS A 43 -9.49 -34.05 6.65
C LYS A 43 -8.33 -33.52 5.84
N VAL A 44 -8.55 -32.55 4.97
CA VAL A 44 -7.55 -32.12 4.00
C VAL A 44 -6.41 -31.34 4.66
N ILE A 45 -6.75 -30.32 5.43
CA ILE A 45 -5.75 -29.45 6.06
C ILE A 45 -4.86 -30.23 7.03
N PRO A 46 -5.40 -31.09 7.93
CA PRO A 46 -4.55 -31.91 8.82
C PRO A 46 -3.63 -32.88 8.07
N THR A 47 -4.10 -33.45 6.94
CA THR A 47 -3.28 -34.34 6.12
C THR A 47 -2.16 -33.59 5.42
N ALA A 48 -2.47 -32.43 4.84
CA ALA A 48 -1.48 -31.59 4.17
C ALA A 48 -0.39 -31.09 5.15
N LEU A 49 -0.79 -30.74 6.38
CA LEU A 49 0.17 -30.34 7.44
C LEU A 49 1.14 -31.46 7.78
N LYS A 50 0.68 -32.72 7.82
CA LYS A 50 1.55 -33.89 8.03
C LYS A 50 2.53 -34.11 6.87
N GLU A 51 2.18 -33.69 5.67
CA GLU A 51 3.06 -33.71 4.49
C GLU A 51 3.97 -32.47 4.38
N GLY A 52 3.95 -31.56 5.36
CA GLY A 52 4.80 -30.36 5.39
C GLY A 52 4.31 -29.23 4.49
N VAL A 53 3.02 -29.21 4.13
CA VAL A 53 2.39 -28.11 3.39
C VAL A 53 1.63 -27.22 4.38
N PHE A 54 1.90 -25.92 4.40
CA PHE A 54 1.40 -25.01 5.42
C PHE A 54 0.58 -23.85 4.86
N GLY A 55 -0.36 -23.37 5.66
CA GLY A 55 -1.13 -22.14 5.44
C GLY A 55 -1.92 -22.13 4.13
N GLU A 56 -1.98 -20.96 3.51
CA GLU A 56 -2.72 -20.76 2.26
C GLU A 56 -2.22 -21.62 1.08
N GLN A 57 -0.98 -22.11 1.14
CA GLN A 57 -0.41 -22.95 0.09
C GLN A 57 -1.17 -24.28 -0.07
N ILE A 58 -1.83 -24.78 0.99
CA ILE A 58 -2.64 -26.01 0.93
C ILE A 58 -3.73 -25.87 -0.13
N LEU A 59 -4.57 -24.84 0.02
CA LEU A 59 -5.69 -24.60 -0.88
C LEU A 59 -5.26 -24.18 -2.29
N LYS A 60 -4.16 -23.42 -2.41
CA LYS A 60 -3.61 -23.03 -3.71
C LYS A 60 -3.12 -24.24 -4.49
N ARG A 61 -2.32 -25.11 -3.87
CA ARG A 61 -1.82 -26.34 -4.52
C ARG A 61 -2.95 -27.25 -4.97
N MET A 62 -4.04 -27.33 -4.19
CA MET A 62 -5.21 -28.11 -4.59
C MET A 62 -5.92 -27.49 -5.80
N ALA A 63 -6.14 -26.17 -5.79
CA ALA A 63 -6.77 -25.47 -6.88
C ALA A 63 -5.96 -25.57 -8.20
N ASP A 64 -4.63 -25.74 -8.11
CA ASP A 64 -3.73 -25.87 -9.24
C ASP A 64 -3.66 -27.31 -9.81
N VAL A 65 -4.32 -28.30 -9.20
CA VAL A 65 -4.38 -29.68 -9.71
C VAL A 65 -5.18 -29.72 -11.01
N PRO A 66 -4.64 -30.24 -12.12
CA PRO A 66 -5.38 -30.35 -13.37
C PRO A 66 -6.69 -31.14 -13.20
N GLY A 67 -7.79 -30.54 -13.66
CA GLY A 67 -9.12 -31.16 -13.55
C GLY A 67 -9.79 -31.00 -12.17
N PHE A 68 -9.19 -30.25 -11.27
CA PHE A 68 -9.83 -29.93 -9.99
C PHE A 68 -10.96 -28.90 -10.20
N LYS A 69 -12.12 -29.20 -9.59
CA LYS A 69 -13.39 -28.49 -9.87
C LYS A 69 -13.52 -27.14 -9.21
N PHE A 70 -12.88 -26.94 -8.04
CA PHE A 70 -13.11 -25.78 -7.20
C PHE A 70 -11.95 -24.79 -7.24
N PRO A 71 -12.20 -23.52 -7.58
CA PRO A 71 -11.16 -22.48 -7.54
C PRO A 71 -10.75 -22.14 -6.10
N TYR A 72 -9.52 -21.66 -5.94
CA TYR A 72 -8.93 -21.32 -4.63
C TYR A 72 -9.83 -20.44 -3.77
N HIS A 73 -10.45 -19.39 -4.33
CA HIS A 73 -11.30 -18.48 -3.58
C HIS A 73 -12.51 -19.17 -2.98
N MET A 74 -13.11 -20.13 -3.70
CA MET A 74 -14.25 -20.92 -3.22
C MET A 74 -13.85 -21.85 -2.08
N LEU A 75 -12.72 -22.53 -2.19
CA LEU A 75 -12.18 -23.36 -1.10
C LEU A 75 -11.96 -22.54 0.17
N LYS A 76 -11.39 -21.33 0.03
CA LYS A 76 -11.17 -20.41 1.15
C LYS A 76 -12.48 -19.98 1.79
N GLN A 77 -13.48 -19.64 1.00
CA GLN A 77 -14.82 -19.28 1.50
C GLN A 77 -15.51 -20.43 2.23
N CYS A 78 -15.45 -21.65 1.69
CA CYS A 78 -15.99 -22.84 2.32
C CYS A 78 -15.29 -23.16 3.65
N GLN A 79 -13.96 -23.10 3.66
CA GLN A 79 -13.18 -23.25 4.89
C GLN A 79 -13.61 -22.23 5.96
N GLN A 80 -13.74 -20.95 5.58
CA GLN A 80 -14.15 -19.87 6.47
C GLN A 80 -15.57 -20.08 6.99
N PHE A 81 -16.49 -20.49 6.11
CA PHE A 81 -17.87 -20.77 6.47
C PHE A 81 -17.96 -21.87 7.55
N TYR A 82 -17.31 -23.03 7.34
CA TYR A 82 -17.29 -24.08 8.34
C TYR A 82 -16.61 -23.63 9.64
N SER A 83 -15.52 -22.89 9.54
CA SER A 83 -14.77 -22.43 10.73
C SER A 83 -15.60 -21.51 11.63
N TYR A 84 -16.47 -20.67 11.05
CA TYR A 84 -17.31 -19.75 11.82
C TYR A 84 -18.63 -20.37 12.26
N TYR A 85 -19.17 -21.31 11.50
CA TYR A 85 -20.47 -21.95 11.75
C TYR A 85 -20.37 -23.47 11.69
N PRO A 86 -19.60 -24.12 12.60
CA PRO A 86 -19.41 -25.56 12.58
C PRO A 86 -20.67 -26.35 13.00
N ASP A 87 -21.55 -25.72 13.77
CA ASP A 87 -22.73 -26.34 14.36
C ASP A 87 -24.00 -26.02 13.54
N VAL A 88 -24.47 -27.01 12.79
CA VAL A 88 -25.63 -26.84 11.92
C VAL A 88 -26.93 -26.67 12.74
N GLU A 89 -27.01 -27.30 13.93
CA GLU A 89 -28.20 -27.27 14.76
C GLU A 89 -28.50 -25.89 15.36
N LYS A 90 -27.48 -25.07 15.48
CA LYS A 90 -27.64 -23.70 15.95
C LYS A 90 -28.10 -22.69 14.89
N ARG A 91 -28.20 -23.11 13.64
CA ARG A 91 -28.60 -22.24 12.54
C ARG A 91 -30.12 -22.13 12.48
N THR A 92 -30.61 -20.91 12.46
CA THR A 92 -32.05 -20.60 12.42
C THR A 92 -32.47 -20.03 11.07
N LEU A 93 -31.52 -19.63 10.22
CA LEU A 93 -31.72 -19.14 8.86
C LEU A 93 -31.25 -20.17 7.82
N PRO A 94 -31.68 -20.05 6.56
CA PRO A 94 -31.13 -20.84 5.47
C PRO A 94 -29.61 -20.76 5.38
N GLU A 95 -28.95 -21.84 4.97
CA GLU A 95 -27.48 -21.95 4.89
C GLU A 95 -26.80 -20.81 4.16
N ILE A 96 -27.41 -20.31 3.09
CA ILE A 96 -26.87 -19.23 2.28
C ILE A 96 -26.66 -17.93 3.06
N PHE A 97 -27.46 -17.68 4.12
CA PHE A 97 -27.26 -16.52 4.99
C PHE A 97 -25.96 -16.63 5.79
N TYR A 98 -25.68 -17.80 6.33
CA TYR A 98 -24.47 -18.06 7.09
C TYR A 98 -23.22 -18.06 6.21
N PHE A 99 -23.34 -18.56 4.98
CA PHE A 99 -22.27 -18.46 4.00
C PHE A 99 -21.95 -17.00 3.65
N GLU A 100 -22.96 -16.17 3.41
CA GLU A 100 -22.80 -14.75 3.13
C GLU A 100 -22.16 -14.01 4.33
N LEU A 101 -22.67 -14.25 5.55
CA LEU A 101 -22.11 -13.67 6.77
C LEU A 101 -20.65 -14.10 7.00
N ALA A 102 -20.34 -15.37 6.81
CA ALA A 102 -18.98 -15.88 6.98
C ALA A 102 -17.99 -15.26 5.99
N THR A 103 -18.42 -14.99 4.77
CA THR A 103 -17.56 -14.55 3.68
C THR A 103 -17.43 -13.03 3.57
N LYS A 104 -18.42 -12.26 4.08
CA LYS A 104 -18.50 -10.81 3.94
C LYS A 104 -18.31 -10.04 5.25
N VAL A 105 -18.52 -10.69 6.41
CA VAL A 105 -18.46 -10.02 7.71
C VAL A 105 -17.37 -10.65 8.57
N SER A 106 -16.28 -9.92 8.79
CA SER A 106 -15.11 -10.43 9.53
C SER A 106 -15.39 -10.61 11.03
N GLU A 107 -16.08 -9.63 11.64
CA GLU A 107 -16.28 -9.59 13.09
C GLU A 107 -17.45 -10.49 13.54
N SER A 108 -17.20 -11.34 14.54
CA SER A 108 -18.24 -12.24 15.10
C SER A 108 -19.45 -11.46 15.63
N ARG A 109 -19.22 -10.37 16.37
CA ARG A 109 -20.28 -9.51 16.91
C ARG A 109 -21.19 -8.95 15.82
N ASP A 110 -20.63 -8.60 14.68
CA ASP A 110 -21.43 -8.07 13.57
C ASP A 110 -22.20 -9.18 12.86
N ARG A 111 -21.61 -10.38 12.72
CA ARG A 111 -22.35 -11.56 12.20
C ARG A 111 -23.57 -11.87 13.06
N ASP A 112 -23.42 -11.91 14.39
CA ASP A 112 -24.52 -12.15 15.33
C ASP A 112 -25.60 -11.05 15.25
N ARG A 113 -25.18 -9.81 15.05
CA ARG A 113 -26.10 -8.67 14.87
C ARG A 113 -26.92 -8.83 13.60
N TYR A 114 -26.29 -9.14 12.47
CA TYR A 114 -26.99 -9.31 11.20
C TYR A 114 -27.91 -10.52 11.21
N GLU A 115 -27.51 -11.63 11.83
CA GLU A 115 -28.37 -12.80 12.01
C GLU A 115 -29.65 -12.43 12.77
N LYS A 116 -29.53 -11.76 13.92
CA LYS A 116 -30.69 -11.31 14.70
C LYS A 116 -31.57 -10.34 13.90
N MET A 117 -30.99 -9.43 13.14
CA MET A 117 -31.75 -8.51 12.30
C MET A 117 -32.49 -9.25 11.18
N ALA A 118 -31.84 -10.21 10.54
CA ALA A 118 -32.43 -10.99 9.47
C ALA A 118 -33.63 -11.83 9.96
N ILE A 119 -33.52 -12.42 11.15
CA ILE A 119 -34.63 -13.16 11.79
C ILE A 119 -35.79 -12.21 12.13
N ALA A 120 -35.47 -11.11 12.84
CA ALA A 120 -36.52 -10.19 13.33
C ALA A 120 -37.28 -9.50 12.19
N ASN A 121 -36.61 -9.18 11.09
CA ASN A 121 -37.24 -8.51 9.95
C ASN A 121 -37.62 -9.45 8.80
N LYS A 122 -37.44 -10.75 8.95
CA LYS A 122 -37.76 -11.77 7.94
C LYS A 122 -37.07 -11.47 6.59
N TRP A 123 -35.78 -11.08 6.63
CA TRP A 123 -35.06 -10.70 5.45
C TRP A 123 -34.90 -11.83 4.44
N THR A 124 -34.89 -11.45 3.17
CA THR A 124 -34.35 -12.29 2.10
C THR A 124 -32.84 -12.20 2.08
N ILE A 125 -32.17 -13.09 1.36
CA ILE A 125 -30.70 -13.01 1.18
C ILE A 125 -30.28 -11.68 0.52
N SER A 126 -31.08 -11.15 -0.39
CA SER A 126 -30.85 -9.86 -1.03
C SER A 126 -30.90 -8.69 -0.03
N ASP A 127 -31.81 -8.75 0.94
CA ASP A 127 -31.93 -7.74 1.99
C ASP A 127 -30.69 -7.75 2.89
N LEU A 128 -30.22 -8.93 3.28
CA LEU A 128 -28.99 -9.09 4.04
C LEU A 128 -27.78 -8.52 3.28
N GLN A 129 -27.61 -8.91 2.02
CA GLN A 129 -26.51 -8.45 1.17
C GLN A 129 -26.53 -6.94 0.99
N LYS A 130 -27.71 -6.37 0.78
CA LYS A 130 -27.88 -4.91 0.69
C LYS A 130 -27.49 -4.24 2.00
N LYS A 131 -28.00 -4.73 3.14
CA LYS A 131 -27.72 -4.13 4.45
C LYS A 131 -26.24 -4.20 4.81
N VAL A 132 -25.58 -5.33 4.60
CA VAL A 132 -24.14 -5.50 4.85
C VAL A 132 -23.34 -4.50 4.01
N ARG A 133 -23.67 -4.34 2.73
CA ARG A 133 -23.00 -3.38 1.83
C ARG A 133 -23.26 -1.93 2.25
N ASP A 134 -24.50 -1.57 2.57
CA ASP A 134 -24.88 -0.21 2.95
C ASP A 134 -24.21 0.20 4.27
N ASP A 135 -24.13 -0.71 5.25
CA ASP A 135 -23.42 -0.47 6.51
C ASP A 135 -21.91 -0.34 6.31
N GLU A 136 -21.31 -1.12 5.41
CA GLU A 136 -19.91 -0.99 5.07
C GLU A 136 -19.60 0.37 4.40
N LEU A 137 -20.47 0.81 3.49
CA LEU A 137 -20.35 2.13 2.86
C LEU A 137 -20.51 3.26 3.88
N SER A 138 -21.50 3.16 4.79
CA SER A 138 -21.70 4.15 5.87
C SER A 138 -20.50 4.20 6.80
N ARG A 139 -19.95 3.06 7.19
CA ARG A 139 -18.74 3.00 8.03
C ARG A 139 -17.55 3.68 7.37
N ARG A 140 -17.35 3.47 6.06
CA ARG A 140 -16.28 4.14 5.30
C ARG A 140 -16.47 5.65 5.24
N GLU A 141 -17.71 6.12 5.09
CA GLU A 141 -18.03 7.54 5.11
C GLU A 141 -17.80 8.16 6.50
N ASP A 142 -18.20 7.47 7.57
CA ASP A 142 -17.95 7.89 8.94
C ASP A 142 -16.44 7.96 9.24
N GLU A 143 -15.65 7.01 8.74
CA GLU A 143 -14.19 7.02 8.88
C GLU A 143 -13.57 8.22 8.15
N ARG A 144 -14.02 8.55 6.94
CA ARG A 144 -13.59 9.73 6.20
C ARG A 144 -13.92 11.02 6.96
N THR A 145 -15.13 11.11 7.51
CA THR A 145 -15.57 12.26 8.32
C THR A 145 -14.75 12.37 9.60
N LYS A 146 -14.47 11.24 10.25
CA LYS A 146 -13.71 11.15 11.50
C LYS A 146 -12.27 11.62 11.36
N PHE A 147 -11.62 11.29 10.25
CA PHE A 147 -10.21 11.67 10.03
C PHE A 147 -10.05 13.07 9.45
N GLY A 148 -11.11 13.66 8.90
CA GLY A 148 -11.06 14.98 8.28
C GLY A 148 -10.37 15.02 6.91
N PHE A 149 -10.12 13.85 6.31
CA PHE A 149 -9.54 13.70 4.96
C PHE A 149 -9.95 12.36 4.33
N ASP A 150 -9.77 12.24 3.02
CA ASP A 150 -10.06 11.01 2.26
C ASP A 150 -8.96 9.96 2.47
N LEU A 151 -9.22 8.99 3.36
CA LEU A 151 -8.30 7.89 3.67
C LEU A 151 -8.23 6.91 2.49
N LYS A 152 -7.02 6.61 2.05
CA LYS A 152 -6.73 5.67 0.96
C LYS A 152 -6.35 4.30 1.51
N GLU A 153 -7.16 3.30 1.27
CA GLU A 153 -6.97 1.93 1.79
C GLU A 153 -6.02 1.05 0.95
N ARG A 154 -5.69 1.48 -0.25
CA ARG A 154 -4.83 0.73 -1.20
C ARG A 154 -3.59 1.52 -1.54
N ASN A 155 -2.59 0.86 -2.10
CA ASN A 155 -1.32 1.47 -2.47
C ASN A 155 -1.31 2.23 -3.81
N VAL A 156 -2.48 2.53 -4.37
CA VAL A 156 -2.63 3.45 -5.51
C VAL A 156 -3.50 4.62 -5.04
N TRP A 157 -2.88 5.79 -4.86
CA TRP A 157 -3.56 6.98 -4.35
C TRP A 157 -3.86 7.96 -5.49
N THR A 158 -5.11 8.03 -5.87
CA THR A 158 -5.60 9.03 -6.82
C THR A 158 -6.24 10.19 -6.07
N VAL A 159 -5.92 11.41 -6.48
CA VAL A 159 -6.53 12.63 -5.97
C VAL A 159 -7.18 13.36 -7.14
N ASP A 160 -8.51 13.51 -7.09
CA ASP A 160 -9.26 14.12 -8.20
C ASP A 160 -9.03 15.63 -8.28
N ALA A 161 -9.03 16.30 -7.12
CA ALA A 161 -8.69 17.71 -6.99
C ALA A 161 -7.95 17.95 -5.67
N PRO A 162 -6.91 18.81 -5.67
CA PRO A 162 -6.25 19.22 -4.42
C PRO A 162 -7.26 19.91 -3.49
N ASP A 163 -7.26 19.51 -2.22
CA ASP A 163 -8.08 20.16 -1.19
C ASP A 163 -7.59 21.60 -0.99
N PRO A 164 -8.50 22.60 -1.09
CA PRO A 164 -8.12 24.01 -1.00
C PRO A 164 -7.56 24.41 0.39
N ARG A 165 -7.80 23.63 1.42
CA ARG A 165 -7.28 23.87 2.77
C ARG A 165 -5.77 23.72 2.87
N PHE A 166 -5.11 23.02 1.94
CA PHE A 166 -3.70 22.62 2.03
C PHE A 166 -2.87 23.25 0.91
N GLY A 167 -1.82 23.96 1.27
CA GLY A 167 -0.91 24.64 0.36
C GLY A 167 -1.53 25.83 -0.36
N LYS A 168 -0.69 26.71 -0.89
CA LYS A 168 -1.16 27.94 -1.57
C LYS A 168 -1.67 27.62 -2.97
N SER A 169 -2.89 28.08 -3.29
CA SER A 169 -3.43 28.03 -4.65
C SER A 169 -2.54 28.78 -5.61
N GLY A 170 -2.26 28.20 -6.79
CA GLY A 170 -1.39 28.81 -7.80
C GLY A 170 0.11 28.57 -7.57
N TYR A 171 0.54 27.95 -6.45
CA TYR A 171 1.95 27.57 -6.27
C TYR A 171 2.32 26.46 -7.24
N LYS A 172 3.34 26.72 -8.08
CA LYS A 172 3.83 25.75 -9.06
C LYS A 172 4.48 24.56 -8.34
N GLY A 173 4.04 23.34 -8.65
CA GLY A 173 4.51 22.13 -7.98
C GLY A 173 3.78 21.83 -6.66
N ARG A 174 2.66 22.51 -6.35
CA ARG A 174 1.85 22.22 -5.17
C ARG A 174 1.48 20.74 -5.11
N LEU A 175 1.90 20.07 -4.04
CA LEU A 175 1.46 18.72 -3.72
C LEU A 175 0.02 18.73 -3.19
N ALA A 176 -0.79 17.76 -3.59
CA ALA A 176 -2.10 17.58 -2.97
C ALA A 176 -1.96 17.14 -1.51
N GLY A 177 -2.49 17.94 -0.58
CA GLY A 177 -2.35 17.66 0.86
C GLY A 177 -2.98 16.35 1.30
N GLN A 178 -3.93 15.80 0.53
CA GLN A 178 -4.49 14.46 0.75
C GLN A 178 -3.40 13.36 0.69
N ILE A 179 -2.35 13.55 -0.11
CA ILE A 179 -1.21 12.62 -0.17
C ILE A 179 -0.41 12.70 1.13
N VAL A 180 -0.13 13.93 1.59
CA VAL A 180 0.57 14.15 2.87
C VAL A 180 -0.23 13.59 4.04
N ALA A 181 -1.56 13.83 4.08
CA ALA A 181 -2.43 13.33 5.14
C ALA A 181 -2.41 11.80 5.22
N ASN A 182 -2.50 11.12 4.07
CA ASN A 182 -2.40 9.66 4.03
C ASN A 182 -1.01 9.16 4.42
N ALA A 183 0.06 9.82 3.99
CA ALA A 183 1.43 9.45 4.37
C ALA A 183 1.64 9.58 5.89
N LEU A 184 1.18 10.68 6.50
CA LEU A 184 1.21 10.86 7.95
C LEU A 184 0.38 9.80 8.67
N PHE A 185 -0.81 9.48 8.18
CA PHE A 185 -1.68 8.49 8.80
C PHE A 185 -1.04 7.10 8.86
N TYR A 186 -0.44 6.65 7.75
CA TYR A 186 0.15 5.31 7.69
C TYR A 186 1.53 5.19 8.31
N TYR A 187 2.30 6.29 8.33
CA TYR A 187 3.73 6.18 8.62
C TYR A 187 4.21 7.03 9.79
N SER A 188 3.40 7.94 10.35
CA SER A 188 3.74 8.63 11.60
C SER A 188 3.00 8.04 12.80
N ALA A 189 3.56 8.20 13.99
CA ALA A 189 2.90 7.88 15.26
C ALA A 189 2.22 9.13 15.85
N PRO A 190 1.25 8.99 16.77
CA PRO A 190 0.70 10.14 17.48
C PRO A 190 1.80 10.99 18.15
N ALA A 191 1.64 12.30 18.11
CA ALA A 191 2.58 13.28 18.65
C ALA A 191 3.99 13.28 18.02
N SER A 192 4.15 12.75 16.79
CA SER A 192 5.41 12.74 16.08
C SER A 192 5.97 14.15 15.85
N ALA A 193 7.29 14.28 15.98
CA ALA A 193 8.04 15.40 15.43
C ALA A 193 8.28 15.16 13.93
N VAL A 194 7.68 15.99 13.09
CA VAL A 194 7.68 15.87 11.64
C VAL A 194 8.62 16.92 11.05
N LEU A 195 9.42 16.51 10.06
CA LEU A 195 10.26 17.41 9.27
C LEU A 195 9.83 17.34 7.79
N ASP A 196 9.65 18.50 7.18
CA ASP A 196 9.56 18.66 5.73
C ASP A 196 10.64 19.65 5.26
N PRO A 197 11.78 19.16 4.76
CA PRO A 197 12.90 20.04 4.38
C PRO A 197 12.81 20.55 2.94
N MET A 198 11.69 20.33 2.24
CA MET A 198 11.39 20.82 0.89
C MET A 198 9.91 21.23 0.80
N ALA A 199 9.48 22.04 1.78
CA ALA A 199 8.06 22.27 2.08
C ALA A 199 7.32 23.15 1.05
N GLY A 200 8.03 23.84 0.18
CA GLY A 200 7.43 24.73 -0.82
C GLY A 200 6.47 25.73 -0.21
N SER A 201 5.15 25.55 -0.47
CA SER A 201 4.10 26.42 0.06
C SER A 201 3.57 26.02 1.45
N GLY A 202 4.21 25.07 2.15
CA GLY A 202 3.85 24.67 3.51
C GLY A 202 2.71 23.67 3.62
N THR A 203 2.47 22.87 2.60
CA THR A 203 1.36 21.88 2.55
C THR A 203 1.36 20.93 3.75
N THR A 204 2.53 20.44 4.17
CA THR A 204 2.66 19.52 5.32
C THR A 204 2.20 20.18 6.62
N GLY A 205 2.58 21.44 6.84
CA GLY A 205 2.12 22.23 8.00
C GLY A 205 0.63 22.49 7.99
N ASP A 206 0.03 22.78 6.82
CA ASP A 206 -1.41 22.97 6.68
C ASP A 206 -2.19 21.71 7.01
N VAL A 207 -1.73 20.55 6.55
CA VAL A 207 -2.34 19.24 6.86
C VAL A 207 -2.33 18.99 8.36
N ILE A 208 -1.18 19.20 9.03
CA ILE A 208 -1.04 18.99 10.48
C ILE A 208 -1.93 19.96 11.26
N ALA A 209 -2.03 21.21 10.82
CA ALA A 209 -2.85 22.22 11.50
C ALA A 209 -4.36 22.01 11.31
N ALA A 210 -4.79 21.59 10.12
CA ALA A 210 -6.20 21.53 9.76
C ALA A 210 -6.87 20.17 9.98
N VAL A 211 -6.09 19.09 10.10
CA VAL A 211 -6.63 17.73 10.29
C VAL A 211 -6.57 17.35 11.77
N PRO A 212 -7.71 17.20 12.47
CA PRO A 212 -7.74 16.93 13.91
C PRO A 212 -6.93 15.71 14.35
N HIS A 213 -6.84 14.70 13.48
CA HIS A 213 -6.07 13.48 13.72
C HIS A 213 -4.57 13.76 13.96
N PHE A 214 -4.03 14.85 13.38
CA PHE A 214 -2.62 15.23 13.52
C PHE A 214 -2.37 16.39 14.47
N ALA A 215 -3.38 16.86 15.22
CA ALA A 215 -3.27 18.04 16.10
C ALA A 215 -2.16 17.95 17.16
N SER A 216 -1.72 16.74 17.52
CA SER A 216 -0.60 16.53 18.45
C SER A 216 0.79 16.55 17.80
N HIS A 217 0.87 16.51 16.48
CA HIS A 217 2.15 16.53 15.76
C HIS A 217 2.82 17.91 15.83
N LYS A 218 4.14 17.92 15.83
CA LYS A 218 4.96 19.13 15.70
C LYS A 218 5.63 19.11 14.35
N CYS A 219 5.54 20.20 13.59
CA CYS A 219 6.13 20.29 12.26
C CYS A 219 7.24 21.36 12.20
N LYS A 220 8.36 20.97 11.60
CA LYS A 220 9.40 21.89 11.14
C LYS A 220 9.46 21.81 9.62
N MET A 221 9.50 22.95 8.99
CA MET A 221 9.48 23.07 7.53
C MET A 221 10.61 23.96 7.06
N TYR A 222 11.27 23.56 5.99
CA TYR A 222 12.34 24.34 5.35
C TYR A 222 12.17 24.32 3.82
N ASP A 223 12.63 25.38 3.18
CA ASP A 223 12.72 25.46 1.72
C ASP A 223 13.87 26.40 1.33
N ILE A 224 14.38 26.24 0.12
CA ILE A 224 15.42 27.15 -0.42
C ILE A 224 14.86 28.54 -0.69
N GLU A 225 13.59 28.61 -1.12
CA GLU A 225 12.84 29.84 -1.42
C GLU A 225 11.48 29.83 -0.71
N PRO A 226 11.45 30.02 0.63
CA PRO A 226 10.21 29.96 1.36
C PRO A 226 9.23 31.04 0.93
N VAL A 227 7.97 30.64 0.67
CA VAL A 227 6.85 31.52 0.32
C VAL A 227 5.81 31.64 1.42
N ASP A 228 6.09 31.05 2.58
CA ASP A 228 5.25 31.03 3.78
C ASP A 228 6.12 31.30 5.02
N ASP A 229 5.67 32.18 5.92
CA ASP A 229 6.43 32.60 7.09
C ASP A 229 6.72 31.47 8.10
N ARG A 230 5.97 30.40 8.02
CA ARG A 230 6.17 29.17 8.84
C ARG A 230 7.31 28.29 8.30
N VAL A 231 7.77 28.54 7.08
CA VAL A 231 8.81 27.77 6.43
C VAL A 231 10.14 28.50 6.58
N GLY A 232 11.11 27.88 7.25
CA GLY A 232 12.46 28.41 7.39
C GLY A 232 13.24 28.33 6.08
N ARG A 233 14.18 29.26 5.88
CA ARG A 233 15.06 29.20 4.72
C ARG A 233 16.23 28.24 4.98
N ALA A 234 16.40 27.22 4.13
CA ALA A 234 17.55 26.32 4.15
C ALA A 234 17.82 25.74 2.76
N ASN A 235 19.11 25.63 2.42
CA ASN A 235 19.53 24.90 1.22
C ASN A 235 20.18 23.58 1.65
N ILE A 236 19.41 22.50 1.61
CA ILE A 236 19.85 21.17 2.06
C ILE A 236 21.10 20.67 1.31
N LEU A 237 21.29 21.08 0.05
CA LEU A 237 22.44 20.67 -0.76
C LEU A 237 23.72 21.45 -0.46
N GLN A 238 23.63 22.64 0.14
CA GLN A 238 24.79 23.50 0.44
C GLN A 238 25.11 23.51 1.94
N THR A 239 24.12 23.67 2.79
CA THR A 239 24.29 23.88 4.22
C THR A 239 23.77 22.74 5.09
N GLY A 240 23.12 21.75 4.47
CA GLY A 240 22.41 20.71 5.19
C GLY A 240 21.10 21.22 5.82
N ILE A 241 20.47 20.36 6.63
CA ILE A 241 19.28 20.70 7.40
C ILE A 241 19.70 21.32 8.73
N PRO A 242 19.23 22.54 9.11
CA PRO A 242 19.66 23.26 10.30
C PRO A 242 19.02 22.71 11.59
N GLU A 243 19.03 21.39 11.73
CA GLU A 243 18.48 20.65 12.84
C GLU A 243 19.50 19.64 13.38
N GLN A 244 19.36 19.30 14.66
CA GLN A 244 20.23 18.30 15.30
C GLN A 244 19.96 16.90 14.76
N SER A 245 20.96 16.02 14.91
CA SER A 245 20.82 14.60 14.58
C SER A 245 19.77 13.95 15.50
N ALA A 246 19.06 12.93 14.98
CA ALA A 246 18.10 12.13 15.73
C ALA A 246 17.00 12.96 16.45
N THR A 247 16.46 13.97 15.74
CA THR A 247 15.42 14.88 16.29
C THR A 247 14.01 14.47 15.89
N PHE A 248 13.81 13.94 14.67
CA PHE A 248 12.49 13.72 14.11
C PHE A 248 12.07 12.26 14.11
N ASP A 249 10.78 12.05 14.30
CA ASP A 249 10.13 10.75 14.25
C ASP A 249 9.72 10.42 12.82
N TYR A 250 9.41 11.45 12.02
CA TYR A 250 8.98 11.30 10.64
C TYR A 250 9.53 12.42 9.76
N VAL A 251 10.00 12.06 8.56
CA VAL A 251 10.45 13.00 7.52
C VAL A 251 9.61 12.79 6.27
N PHE A 252 9.08 13.87 5.70
CA PHE A 252 8.37 13.86 4.42
C PHE A 252 9.13 14.66 3.38
N LEU A 253 9.31 14.11 2.19
CA LEU A 253 10.07 14.71 1.09
C LEU A 253 9.29 14.67 -0.22
N ASP A 254 9.14 15.82 -0.87
CA ASP A 254 8.68 15.95 -2.27
C ASP A 254 9.70 16.79 -3.06
N PRO A 255 10.80 16.18 -3.53
CA PRO A 255 11.84 16.92 -4.28
C PRO A 255 11.26 17.59 -5.54
N PRO A 256 11.69 18.82 -5.84
CA PRO A 256 11.14 19.57 -6.95
C PRO A 256 11.50 18.96 -8.31
N ALA A 257 10.66 19.22 -9.32
CA ALA A 257 10.77 18.62 -10.65
C ALA A 257 12.07 18.99 -11.40
N ASP A 258 12.75 20.05 -11.00
CA ASP A 258 14.04 20.46 -11.57
C ASP A 258 15.25 19.66 -11.04
N PHE A 259 15.02 18.75 -10.11
CA PHE A 259 16.03 17.76 -9.73
C PHE A 259 16.22 16.68 -10.79
N TYR A 260 15.22 16.46 -11.62
CA TYR A 260 15.25 15.42 -12.63
C TYR A 260 15.80 15.95 -13.95
N PRO A 261 16.55 15.14 -14.73
CA PRO A 261 17.01 15.55 -16.04
C PRO A 261 15.82 15.80 -16.97
N ARG A 262 15.91 16.85 -17.78
CA ARG A 262 14.88 17.15 -18.79
C ARG A 262 15.16 16.38 -20.06
N GLY A 263 14.11 15.89 -20.70
CA GLY A 263 14.21 15.04 -21.90
C GLY A 263 14.78 15.73 -23.14
N ASP A 264 14.94 17.06 -23.12
CA ASP A 264 15.49 17.90 -24.17
C ASP A 264 16.94 18.38 -23.88
N ASP A 265 17.52 18.01 -22.74
CA ASP A 265 18.93 18.26 -22.44
C ASP A 265 19.83 17.37 -23.31
N SER A 266 20.02 17.78 -24.58
CA SER A 266 20.83 17.06 -25.56
C SER A 266 22.33 17.06 -25.27
N ASP A 267 22.77 17.90 -24.32
CA ASP A 267 24.20 18.13 -24.04
C ASP A 267 24.77 17.12 -23.02
N PHE A 268 23.94 16.32 -22.36
CA PHE A 268 24.39 15.35 -21.36
C PHE A 268 24.15 13.90 -21.82
N SER A 269 25.18 13.07 -21.63
CA SER A 269 24.97 11.63 -21.75
C SER A 269 23.99 11.16 -20.66
N PRO A 270 23.19 10.08 -20.88
CA PRO A 270 22.29 9.53 -19.89
C PRO A 270 22.96 9.23 -18.54
N ALA A 271 24.21 8.77 -18.60
CA ALA A 271 25.01 8.47 -17.42
C ALA A 271 25.37 9.73 -16.62
N ALA A 272 25.70 10.85 -17.28
CA ALA A 272 26.02 12.12 -16.61
C ALA A 272 24.77 12.73 -15.96
N ALA A 273 23.65 12.75 -16.67
CA ALA A 273 22.38 13.25 -16.15
C ALA A 273 21.91 12.46 -14.91
N LYS A 274 22.02 11.12 -14.97
CA LYS A 274 21.75 10.24 -13.83
C LYS A 274 22.70 10.54 -12.67
N ALA A 275 23.98 10.67 -12.92
CA ALA A 275 25.01 10.88 -11.89
C ALA A 275 24.78 12.19 -11.12
N GLU A 276 24.47 13.28 -11.80
CA GLU A 276 24.18 14.58 -11.17
C GLU A 276 22.95 14.50 -10.28
N THR A 277 21.84 13.96 -10.80
CA THR A 277 20.61 13.80 -10.02
C THR A 277 20.83 12.89 -8.80
N MET A 278 21.53 11.78 -8.97
CA MET A 278 21.83 10.86 -7.88
C MET A 278 22.78 11.46 -6.84
N MET A 279 23.66 12.36 -7.22
CA MET A 279 24.48 13.10 -6.25
C MET A 279 23.59 13.95 -5.34
N LYS A 280 22.65 14.71 -5.89
CA LYS A 280 21.67 15.51 -5.13
C LYS A 280 20.84 14.61 -4.20
N PHE A 281 20.28 13.53 -4.70
CA PHE A 281 19.49 12.59 -3.91
C PHE A 281 20.28 11.94 -2.78
N LYS A 282 21.53 11.54 -2.99
CA LYS A 282 22.38 10.97 -1.94
C LYS A 282 22.70 11.98 -0.84
N MET A 283 22.88 13.25 -1.17
CA MET A 283 23.08 14.33 -0.18
C MET A 283 21.82 14.50 0.68
N ILE A 284 20.64 14.59 0.05
CA ILE A 284 19.36 14.70 0.74
C ILE A 284 19.13 13.48 1.63
N ALA A 285 19.34 12.27 1.11
CA ALA A 285 19.15 11.03 1.87
C ALA A 285 20.04 11.00 3.12
N ARG A 286 21.31 11.36 3.02
CA ARG A 286 22.22 11.42 4.18
C ARG A 286 21.76 12.40 5.23
N GLU A 287 21.38 13.62 4.83
CA GLU A 287 20.95 14.67 5.74
C GLU A 287 19.63 14.31 6.43
N THR A 288 18.67 13.77 5.70
CA THR A 288 17.40 13.34 6.29
C THR A 288 17.58 12.16 7.24
N VAL A 289 18.38 11.15 6.89
CA VAL A 289 18.70 10.02 7.77
C VAL A 289 19.47 10.48 9.03
N ARG A 290 20.32 11.50 8.93
CA ARG A 290 21.00 12.11 10.08
C ARG A 290 20.00 12.67 11.09
N THR A 291 18.99 13.40 10.62
CA THR A 291 17.99 14.04 11.47
C THR A 291 16.95 13.07 12.03
N LEU A 292 16.83 11.85 11.46
CA LEU A 292 15.86 10.84 11.84
C LEU A 292 16.30 10.06 13.07
N LYS A 293 15.42 9.93 14.05
CA LYS A 293 15.62 9.07 15.24
C LYS A 293 15.75 7.58 14.85
N PRO A 294 16.37 6.75 15.70
CA PRO A 294 16.18 5.29 15.60
C PRO A 294 14.68 4.95 15.68
N GLY A 295 14.20 4.04 14.86
CA GLY A 295 12.77 3.73 14.71
C GLY A 295 11.96 4.78 13.94
N GLY A 296 12.56 5.90 13.57
CA GLY A 296 11.91 6.95 12.77
C GLY A 296 11.76 6.55 11.31
N ARG A 297 10.86 7.23 10.60
CA ARG A 297 10.48 6.90 9.22
C ARG A 297 10.64 8.09 8.28
N ILE A 298 10.94 7.79 7.03
CA ILE A 298 11.05 8.78 5.97
C ILE A 298 10.20 8.34 4.78
N SER A 299 9.36 9.25 4.27
CA SER A 299 8.65 9.08 3.01
C SER A 299 9.17 10.07 1.98
N ILE A 300 9.51 9.58 0.81
CA ILE A 300 9.98 10.40 -0.31
C ILE A 300 9.14 10.14 -1.56
N ILE A 301 8.71 11.21 -2.24
CA ILE A 301 8.07 11.12 -3.54
C ILE A 301 9.14 11.22 -4.62
N VAL A 302 9.21 10.22 -5.47
CA VAL A 302 10.14 10.15 -6.59
C VAL A 302 9.43 9.71 -7.87
N GLU A 303 10.00 10.05 -9.01
CA GLU A 303 9.49 9.60 -10.31
C GLU A 303 10.61 9.06 -11.19
N ALA A 304 10.28 8.15 -12.10
CA ALA A 304 11.17 7.75 -13.16
C ALA A 304 11.27 8.91 -14.18
N SER A 305 12.46 9.17 -14.70
CA SER A 305 12.64 10.11 -15.79
C SER A 305 12.78 9.35 -17.10
N SER A 306 12.15 9.87 -18.16
CA SER A 306 12.23 9.31 -19.50
C SER A 306 12.50 10.40 -20.55
N GLY A 307 13.31 10.08 -21.54
CA GLY A 307 13.68 11.02 -22.60
C GLY A 307 14.49 10.35 -23.70
N ALA A 308 15.20 11.14 -24.49
CA ALA A 308 16.10 10.65 -25.53
C ALA A 308 17.19 9.69 -24.98
N PHE A 309 17.48 9.80 -23.69
CA PHE A 309 18.42 8.94 -22.96
C PHE A 309 17.80 7.59 -22.47
N GLY A 310 16.54 7.28 -22.81
CA GLY A 310 15.83 6.11 -22.31
C GLY A 310 15.11 6.36 -20.99
N ILE A 311 15.08 5.35 -20.10
CA ILE A 311 14.43 5.44 -18.78
C ILE A 311 15.50 5.40 -17.69
N ILE A 312 15.38 6.33 -16.73
CA ILE A 312 16.13 6.29 -15.46
C ILE A 312 15.12 6.05 -14.33
N ASP A 313 15.21 4.89 -13.69
CA ASP A 313 14.33 4.48 -12.59
C ASP A 313 14.89 5.04 -11.25
N PHE A 314 14.63 6.34 -10.98
CA PHE A 314 15.02 6.95 -9.71
C PHE A 314 14.32 6.32 -8.49
N PRO A 315 13.07 5.86 -8.53
CA PRO A 315 12.48 5.07 -7.45
C PRO A 315 13.34 3.87 -7.02
N PHE A 316 13.85 3.12 -7.98
CA PHE A 316 14.73 1.99 -7.71
C PHE A 316 16.08 2.44 -7.13
N GLU A 317 16.68 3.48 -7.70
CA GLU A 317 17.95 4.04 -7.22
C GLU A 317 17.84 4.60 -5.80
N MET A 318 16.71 5.23 -5.45
CA MET A 318 16.46 5.71 -4.10
C MET A 318 16.24 4.57 -3.11
N THR A 319 15.59 3.48 -3.54
CA THR A 319 15.46 2.27 -2.72
C THR A 319 16.84 1.71 -2.35
N LEU A 320 17.76 1.63 -3.32
CA LEU A 320 19.14 1.20 -3.05
C LEU A 320 19.87 2.18 -2.13
N THR A 321 19.73 3.49 -2.37
CA THR A 321 20.39 4.55 -1.60
C THR A 321 20.00 4.51 -0.12
N PHE A 322 18.71 4.40 0.21
CA PHE A 322 18.27 4.33 1.60
C PHE A 322 18.64 3.00 2.27
N ARG A 323 18.64 1.91 1.51
CA ARG A 323 19.09 0.61 2.02
C ARG A 323 20.60 0.61 2.33
N ASP A 324 21.42 1.27 1.50
CA ASP A 324 22.86 1.44 1.75
C ASP A 324 23.13 2.33 2.99
N LEU A 325 22.19 3.22 3.33
CA LEU A 325 22.20 4.00 4.57
C LEU A 325 21.61 3.24 5.79
N GLY A 326 21.30 1.96 5.63
CA GLY A 326 20.85 1.09 6.71
C GLY A 326 19.36 1.15 7.01
N LEU A 327 18.52 1.71 6.13
CA LEU A 327 17.07 1.76 6.32
C LEU A 327 16.38 0.57 5.65
N ASN A 328 15.25 0.13 6.23
CA ASN A 328 14.37 -0.88 5.64
C ASN A 328 13.21 -0.23 4.91
N GLN A 329 12.93 -0.64 3.68
CA GLN A 329 11.72 -0.21 2.98
C GLN A 329 10.50 -0.88 3.59
N ILE A 330 9.53 -0.06 4.03
CA ILE A 330 8.29 -0.51 4.68
C ILE A 330 7.03 -0.17 3.90
N GLY A 331 7.13 0.71 2.91
CA GLY A 331 5.99 1.13 2.12
C GLY A 331 6.36 1.53 0.69
N LYS A 332 5.41 1.31 -0.22
CA LYS A 332 5.45 1.79 -1.61
C LYS A 332 4.03 2.08 -2.07
N VAL A 333 3.81 3.31 -2.50
CA VAL A 333 2.53 3.79 -3.02
C VAL A 333 2.73 4.39 -4.40
N TYR A 334 1.81 4.11 -5.30
CA TYR A 334 1.76 4.69 -6.64
C TYR A 334 0.84 5.92 -6.64
N LEU A 335 1.33 7.02 -7.20
CA LEU A 335 0.67 8.31 -7.28
C LEU A 335 0.45 8.68 -8.76
N PRO A 336 -0.59 8.14 -9.42
CA PRO A 336 -0.88 8.46 -10.81
C PRO A 336 -1.13 9.96 -10.98
N ARG A 337 -0.50 10.58 -11.98
CA ARG A 337 -0.82 11.94 -12.36
C ARG A 337 -2.14 11.95 -13.12
N ARG A 338 -3.08 12.81 -12.71
CA ARG A 338 -4.25 13.13 -13.52
C ARG A 338 -3.96 14.44 -14.25
N GLY A 339 -4.02 14.44 -15.54
CA GLY A 339 -3.80 15.60 -16.39
C GLY A 339 -3.95 15.22 -17.86
N GLU A 340 -3.94 16.21 -18.74
CA GLU A 340 -3.91 15.98 -20.19
C GLU A 340 -2.79 15.00 -20.51
N ALA A 341 -3.13 13.96 -21.29
CA ALA A 341 -2.18 12.99 -21.78
C ALA A 341 -0.93 13.72 -22.25
N ALA A 342 0.23 13.38 -21.69
CA ALA A 342 1.50 13.99 -22.08
C ALA A 342 1.54 14.01 -23.60
N LYS A 343 1.69 15.21 -24.20
CA LYS A 343 1.80 15.32 -25.66
C LYS A 343 2.98 14.47 -26.04
N ILE A 344 2.69 13.30 -26.65
CA ILE A 344 3.71 12.40 -27.16
C ILE A 344 4.41 13.21 -28.26
N ARG A 345 5.57 13.76 -27.95
CA ARG A 345 6.46 14.33 -28.97
C ARG A 345 6.89 13.16 -29.84
N ALA A 346 6.42 13.14 -31.09
CA ALA A 346 6.86 12.19 -32.08
C ALA A 346 8.34 12.44 -32.32
N HIS A 347 9.19 11.57 -31.80
CA HIS A 347 10.56 11.46 -32.27
C HIS A 347 10.53 10.68 -33.57
N THR A 348 11.08 11.25 -34.61
CA THR A 348 11.03 10.73 -35.98
C THR A 348 11.95 9.52 -36.22
N ASP A 349 12.90 9.24 -35.30
CA ASP A 349 13.90 8.19 -35.49
C ASP A 349 14.00 7.31 -34.24
N GLY A 350 13.31 6.16 -34.21
CA GLY A 350 13.58 5.12 -33.25
C GLY A 350 12.46 4.81 -32.23
N LEU A 351 12.84 4.28 -31.07
CA LEU A 351 11.96 3.88 -29.99
C LEU A 351 11.14 5.07 -29.45
N LYS A 352 9.81 4.92 -29.43
CA LYS A 352 8.93 5.91 -28.81
C LYS A 352 9.04 5.78 -27.27
N PRO A 353 9.56 6.80 -26.56
CA PRO A 353 9.62 6.74 -25.11
C PRO A 353 8.21 6.77 -24.51
N MET A 354 7.94 5.88 -23.56
CA MET A 354 6.73 5.98 -22.74
C MET A 354 6.87 7.15 -21.77
N ALA A 355 5.87 8.03 -21.72
CA ALA A 355 5.79 9.04 -20.67
C ALA A 355 5.54 8.36 -19.31
N SER A 356 6.26 8.79 -18.28
CA SER A 356 5.97 8.36 -16.91
C SER A 356 4.87 9.25 -16.32
N ASP A 357 3.68 8.70 -16.18
CA ASP A 357 2.52 9.38 -15.56
C ASP A 357 2.31 9.00 -14.09
N CYS A 358 3.30 8.37 -13.48
CA CYS A 358 3.21 7.91 -12.11
C CYS A 358 4.43 8.35 -11.31
N ARG A 359 4.17 9.00 -10.17
CA ARG A 359 5.17 9.16 -9.10
C ARG A 359 5.02 8.02 -8.10
N GLU A 360 6.05 7.76 -7.34
CA GLU A 360 6.04 6.76 -6.27
C GLU A 360 6.36 7.43 -4.94
N LEU A 361 5.56 7.13 -3.92
CA LEU A 361 5.89 7.43 -2.53
C LEU A 361 6.56 6.19 -1.95
N LEU A 362 7.84 6.30 -1.64
CA LEU A 362 8.64 5.26 -1.01
C LEU A 362 8.80 5.60 0.47
N THR A 363 8.54 4.63 1.35
CA THR A 363 8.71 4.83 2.79
C THR A 363 9.71 3.84 3.37
N PHE A 364 10.62 4.38 4.17
CA PHE A 364 11.70 3.63 4.81
C PHE A 364 11.67 3.85 6.32
N GLU A 365 12.11 2.84 7.07
CA GLU A 365 12.27 2.90 8.53
C GLU A 365 13.73 2.72 8.90
N LYS A 366 14.24 3.61 9.75
CA LYS A 366 15.55 3.48 10.37
C LYS A 366 15.43 2.47 11.50
N PRO A 367 16.25 1.40 11.55
CA PRO A 367 16.17 0.41 12.62
C PRO A 367 16.19 1.07 14.01
N ALA A 368 15.42 0.53 14.94
CA ALA A 368 15.57 0.85 16.34
C ALA A 368 16.96 0.38 16.83
N ALA A 369 17.60 1.15 17.71
CA ALA A 369 18.92 0.84 18.22
C ALA A 369 18.90 -0.43 19.10
#